data_bff54f8943113367cea5cbc83fd6f2df
#
_entry.id   bff54f8943113367cea5cbc83fd6f2df
#
_cell.length_a   1.000
_cell.length_b   1.000
_cell.length_c   1.000
_cell.angle_alpha   90.00
_cell.angle_beta   90.00
_cell.angle_gamma   90.00
#
_symmetry.space_group_name_H-M   'P 1'
#
loop_
_entity.id
_entity.type
_entity.pdbx_description
1 polymer ?
#
loop_
_entity_poly.entity_id
_entity_poly.type
_entity_poly.pdbx_seq_one_letter_code
_entity_poly.pdbx_strand_id
1 'polypeptide(L)'
;MQLQQPEPVAQARLVLRWWADQVELRVDGAPVHGGDLFDTACRWLLPERWWQGEALELELRLRSPVHDDGALIESRLELEPLDPADPVDLLAETKAELAQLRSGEPPTGRFHVLGHAHLDLAWLWPVADTWQAAERTFTSALHLIERFEELHFGHSTPALYAWLQQHRPALFARLQRAVAAGRFEPINGPWVESDCVLISSSSLLRQFQLGQQFSAASFPELEHYLAWLPDSFGFASGLPAVACSTGVRWFCTHKMAWNATNPFPHRLFRWRSRCGSELLALINAPIGTDGDPVAMERYRLAWQGATGVDSALWLPGVGDHGGGPSAEMLEQLRLWQQQAEAAPQHHGSLRGYLADLEPLAHRLPVWRDELYLELHRGCATSRPDQKRHNRTLERLLREAELAQALAGEPETVDWRTLLFQQFHDILPGTSIPEVFEQAEPQWRAARRSACLQRDRALQAWLGAGDGEDGCVGVGVGVGWWVAQLQPL
;
A
#
# COMPACT_ATOMS: atom_id res chain seq x y z
N MET A 1 -24.82 -15.86 -30.78
CA MET A 1 -25.41 -14.61 -31.28
C MET A 1 -24.88 -14.39 -32.69
N GLN A 2 -25.72 -14.49 -33.73
CA GLN A 2 -25.30 -14.17 -35.08
C GLN A 2 -25.40 -12.64 -35.25
N LEU A 3 -24.26 -12.00 -35.39
CA LEU A 3 -24.15 -10.58 -35.66
C LEU A 3 -24.23 -10.36 -37.19
N GLN A 4 -25.14 -9.54 -37.67
CA GLN A 4 -25.15 -9.08 -39.05
C GLN A 4 -23.99 -8.12 -39.24
N GLN A 5 -23.23 -8.30 -40.33
CA GLN A 5 -22.12 -7.42 -40.70
C GLN A 5 -22.67 -6.02 -41.04
N PRO A 6 -22.19 -4.97 -40.37
CA PRO A 6 -22.36 -3.60 -40.85
C PRO A 6 -21.39 -3.30 -42.00
N GLU A 7 -21.56 -2.18 -42.66
CA GLU A 7 -20.72 -1.66 -43.77
C GLU A 7 -19.23 -1.72 -43.49
N PRO A 8 -18.35 -1.57 -44.47
CA PRO A 8 -16.94 -1.95 -44.37
C PRO A 8 -16.25 -1.31 -43.16
N VAL A 9 -15.87 -2.13 -42.25
CA VAL A 9 -15.19 -1.79 -41.00
C VAL A 9 -13.80 -2.38 -41.09
N ALA A 10 -12.77 -1.66 -40.65
CA ALA A 10 -11.40 -2.14 -40.72
C ALA A 10 -11.10 -3.24 -39.73
N GLN A 11 -11.65 -3.08 -38.52
CA GLN A 11 -11.40 -3.99 -37.42
C GLN A 11 -12.63 -4.06 -36.50
N ALA A 12 -12.79 -5.17 -35.79
CA ALA A 12 -13.76 -5.29 -34.73
C ALA A 12 -13.07 -5.88 -33.50
N ARG A 13 -13.43 -5.35 -32.36
CA ARG A 13 -12.96 -5.85 -31.08
C ARG A 13 -14.14 -6.33 -30.23
N LEU A 14 -13.96 -7.49 -29.62
CA LEU A 14 -14.82 -7.93 -28.53
C LEU A 14 -14.34 -7.25 -27.26
N VAL A 15 -15.17 -6.38 -26.70
CA VAL A 15 -14.91 -5.72 -25.44
C VAL A 15 -15.73 -6.42 -24.35
N LEU A 16 -15.04 -6.90 -23.34
CA LEU A 16 -15.62 -7.53 -22.17
C LEU A 16 -15.14 -6.80 -20.92
N ARG A 17 -16.00 -6.68 -19.91
CA ARG A 17 -15.65 -6.28 -18.56
C ARG A 17 -16.29 -7.25 -17.58
N TRP A 18 -15.56 -7.56 -16.53
CA TRP A 18 -15.97 -8.53 -15.53
C TRP A 18 -15.63 -8.12 -14.11
N TRP A 19 -16.31 -8.78 -13.19
CA TRP A 19 -15.96 -8.84 -11.80
C TRP A 19 -15.75 -10.31 -11.44
N ALA A 20 -14.52 -10.77 -11.34
CA ALA A 20 -14.22 -12.16 -11.10
C ALA A 20 -12.80 -12.35 -10.56
N ASP A 21 -12.62 -13.36 -9.72
CA ASP A 21 -11.32 -13.72 -9.13
C ASP A 21 -10.35 -14.30 -10.18
N GLN A 22 -10.89 -14.97 -11.17
CA GLN A 22 -10.16 -15.46 -12.34
C GLN A 22 -11.07 -15.45 -13.56
N VAL A 23 -10.51 -15.08 -14.68
CA VAL A 23 -11.20 -15.08 -15.97
C VAL A 23 -10.33 -15.77 -17.01
N GLU A 24 -10.94 -16.58 -17.86
CA GLU A 24 -10.35 -17.12 -19.06
C GLU A 24 -11.33 -16.95 -20.22
N LEU A 25 -10.94 -16.17 -21.22
CA LEU A 25 -11.63 -16.12 -22.51
C LEU A 25 -10.99 -17.13 -23.45
N ARG A 26 -11.81 -18.03 -23.99
CA ARG A 26 -11.40 -19.00 -24.98
C ARG A 26 -12.16 -18.76 -26.29
N VAL A 27 -11.49 -18.92 -27.40
CA VAL A 27 -12.07 -18.83 -28.73
C VAL A 27 -11.77 -20.14 -29.48
N ASP A 28 -12.82 -20.82 -29.93
CA ASP A 28 -12.72 -22.12 -30.56
C ASP A 28 -11.89 -23.14 -29.73
N GLY A 29 -12.11 -23.10 -28.43
CA GLY A 29 -11.40 -23.95 -27.47
C GLY A 29 -9.98 -23.51 -27.10
N ALA A 30 -9.39 -22.50 -27.75
CA ALA A 30 -8.04 -21.99 -27.43
C ALA A 30 -8.14 -20.78 -26.46
N PRO A 31 -7.31 -20.70 -25.40
CA PRO A 31 -7.28 -19.53 -24.53
C PRO A 31 -6.66 -18.34 -25.26
N VAL A 32 -7.33 -17.19 -25.24
CA VAL A 32 -6.90 -15.96 -25.91
C VAL A 32 -6.69 -14.79 -24.96
N HIS A 33 -7.33 -14.81 -23.79
CA HIS A 33 -7.13 -13.80 -22.75
C HIS A 33 -7.40 -14.39 -21.37
N GLY A 34 -6.63 -13.94 -20.38
CA GLY A 34 -6.84 -14.23 -18.97
C GLY A 34 -6.87 -12.93 -18.17
N GLY A 35 -7.69 -12.89 -17.14
CA GLY A 35 -7.83 -11.73 -16.26
C GLY A 35 -8.19 -12.13 -14.84
N ASP A 36 -8.31 -11.14 -13.98
CA ASP A 36 -8.68 -11.29 -12.58
C ASP A 36 -9.39 -10.02 -12.05
N LEU A 37 -9.44 -9.82 -10.73
CA LEU A 37 -10.04 -8.63 -10.10
C LEU A 37 -9.26 -7.33 -10.38
N PHE A 38 -8.05 -7.40 -10.88
CA PHE A 38 -7.20 -6.24 -11.20
C PHE A 38 -7.10 -6.02 -12.72
N ASP A 39 -7.17 -7.09 -13.50
CA ASP A 39 -7.31 -7.05 -14.95
C ASP A 39 -8.77 -7.39 -15.30
N THR A 40 -9.63 -6.38 -15.22
CA THR A 40 -11.09 -6.50 -15.26
C THR A 40 -11.70 -6.32 -16.64
N ALA A 41 -10.87 -6.21 -17.69
CA ALA A 41 -11.33 -5.95 -19.04
C ALA A 41 -10.51 -6.67 -20.10
N CYS A 42 -11.15 -6.94 -21.24
CA CYS A 42 -10.51 -7.46 -22.43
C CYS A 42 -11.00 -6.69 -23.65
N ARG A 43 -10.09 -6.28 -24.53
CA ARG A 43 -10.38 -5.74 -25.87
C ARG A 43 -9.73 -6.64 -26.93
N TRP A 44 -10.31 -7.81 -27.14
CA TRP A 44 -9.76 -8.81 -28.04
C TRP A 44 -10.11 -8.50 -29.49
N LEU A 45 -9.10 -8.45 -30.37
CA LEU A 45 -9.28 -8.23 -31.80
C LEU A 45 -9.85 -9.48 -32.47
N LEU A 46 -10.98 -9.31 -33.14
CA LEU A 46 -11.61 -10.41 -33.89
C LEU A 46 -10.74 -10.81 -35.10
N PRO A 47 -10.52 -12.11 -35.33
CA PRO A 47 -9.69 -12.58 -36.41
C PRO A 47 -10.34 -12.35 -37.80
N GLU A 48 -9.52 -12.26 -38.84
CA GLU A 48 -9.96 -12.00 -40.20
C GLU A 48 -11.05 -12.98 -40.70
N ARG A 49 -10.98 -14.25 -40.30
CA ARG A 49 -11.99 -15.28 -40.64
C ARG A 49 -13.41 -14.91 -40.17
N TRP A 50 -13.55 -14.16 -39.09
CA TRP A 50 -14.86 -13.67 -38.66
C TRP A 50 -15.47 -12.71 -39.68
N TRP A 51 -14.65 -11.86 -40.32
CA TRP A 51 -15.07 -10.97 -41.41
C TRP A 51 -15.46 -11.73 -42.68
N GLN A 52 -14.92 -12.92 -42.84
CA GLN A 52 -15.23 -13.82 -43.96
C GLN A 52 -16.54 -14.61 -43.71
N GLY A 53 -17.19 -14.37 -42.56
CA GLY A 53 -18.48 -14.97 -42.20
C GLY A 53 -18.35 -16.27 -41.40
N GLU A 54 -17.16 -16.64 -40.95
CA GLU A 54 -17.00 -17.78 -40.04
C GLU A 54 -17.51 -17.45 -38.64
N ALA A 55 -18.29 -18.38 -38.08
CA ALA A 55 -18.74 -18.28 -36.69
C ALA A 55 -17.57 -18.57 -35.72
N LEU A 56 -17.44 -17.80 -34.66
CA LEU A 56 -16.52 -18.06 -33.58
C LEU A 56 -17.30 -18.60 -32.36
N GLU A 57 -16.78 -19.66 -31.74
CA GLU A 57 -17.28 -20.14 -30.47
C GLU A 57 -16.52 -19.42 -29.34
N LEU A 58 -17.25 -18.65 -28.54
CA LEU A 58 -16.71 -17.88 -27.43
C LEU A 58 -17.10 -18.56 -26.11
N GLU A 59 -16.10 -18.95 -25.32
CA GLU A 59 -16.31 -19.45 -23.97
C GLU A 59 -15.64 -18.49 -22.97
N LEU A 60 -16.43 -17.95 -22.07
CA LEU A 60 -15.92 -17.12 -20.97
C LEU A 60 -16.09 -17.89 -19.66
N ARG A 61 -15.00 -18.22 -19.03
CA ARG A 61 -14.96 -18.88 -17.72
C ARG A 61 -14.69 -17.83 -16.66
N LEU A 62 -15.58 -17.74 -15.69
CA LEU A 62 -15.48 -16.83 -14.56
C LEU A 62 -15.43 -17.64 -13.27
N ARG A 63 -14.52 -17.29 -12.39
CA ARG A 63 -14.51 -17.76 -11.00
C ARG A 63 -14.90 -16.59 -10.10
N SER A 64 -15.99 -16.75 -9.34
CA SER A 64 -16.43 -15.74 -8.39
C SER A 64 -15.40 -15.47 -7.31
N PRO A 65 -15.26 -14.20 -6.86
CA PRO A 65 -14.57 -13.88 -5.64
C PRO A 65 -15.19 -14.59 -4.43
N VAL A 66 -14.40 -14.81 -3.37
CA VAL A 66 -14.87 -15.55 -2.19
C VAL A 66 -16.03 -14.84 -1.48
N HIS A 67 -16.08 -13.52 -1.59
CA HIS A 67 -16.98 -12.63 -0.84
C HIS A 67 -18.10 -12.04 -1.69
N ASP A 68 -18.14 -12.32 -3.00
CA ASP A 68 -19.12 -11.74 -3.92
C ASP A 68 -19.39 -12.68 -5.10
N ASP A 69 -20.49 -12.46 -5.82
CA ASP A 69 -20.80 -13.17 -7.04
C ASP A 69 -20.01 -12.60 -8.22
N GLY A 70 -19.29 -13.46 -8.92
CA GLY A 70 -18.62 -13.07 -10.17
C GLY A 70 -19.65 -12.77 -11.26
N ALA A 71 -19.38 -11.74 -12.07
CA ALA A 71 -20.27 -11.31 -13.13
C ALA A 71 -19.53 -10.87 -14.40
N LEU A 72 -20.13 -11.12 -15.55
CA LEU A 72 -19.82 -10.39 -16.77
C LEU A 72 -20.60 -9.06 -16.73
N ILE A 73 -19.88 -7.95 -16.58
CA ILE A 73 -20.48 -6.62 -16.41
C ILE A 73 -20.86 -6.02 -17.76
N GLU A 74 -20.02 -6.22 -18.75
CA GLU A 74 -20.18 -5.63 -20.08
C GLU A 74 -19.73 -6.61 -21.16
N SER A 75 -20.48 -6.65 -22.25
CA SER A 75 -20.12 -7.35 -23.49
C SER A 75 -20.61 -6.53 -24.68
N ARG A 76 -19.67 -6.04 -25.48
CA ARG A 76 -20.01 -5.31 -26.70
C ARG A 76 -19.00 -5.58 -27.82
N LEU A 77 -19.40 -5.30 -29.03
CA LEU A 77 -18.50 -5.18 -30.17
C LEU A 77 -18.20 -3.72 -30.43
N GLU A 78 -16.93 -3.39 -30.48
CA GLU A 78 -16.44 -2.11 -31.00
C GLU A 78 -16.04 -2.31 -32.46
N LEU A 79 -16.67 -1.54 -33.33
CA LEU A 79 -16.37 -1.52 -34.75
C LEU A 79 -15.50 -0.29 -35.03
N GLU A 80 -14.30 -0.53 -35.52
CA GLU A 80 -13.39 0.54 -35.95
C GLU A 80 -13.64 0.80 -37.44
N PRO A 81 -14.18 1.98 -37.83
CA PRO A 81 -14.51 2.26 -39.20
C PRO A 81 -13.26 2.26 -40.09
N LEU A 82 -13.40 1.68 -41.28
CA LEU A 82 -12.47 1.93 -42.39
C LEU A 82 -12.72 3.35 -42.86
N ASP A 83 -12.06 4.34 -42.31
CA ASP A 83 -11.83 5.57 -43.03
C ASP A 83 -10.45 5.52 -43.72
N PRO A 84 -10.39 5.31 -45.03
CA PRO A 84 -9.11 5.28 -45.72
C PRO A 84 -8.46 6.67 -45.78
N ALA A 85 -9.14 7.74 -45.38
CA ALA A 85 -8.65 9.11 -45.48
C ALA A 85 -7.99 9.62 -44.21
N ASP A 86 -8.36 9.12 -43.00
CA ASP A 86 -7.76 9.54 -41.74
C ASP A 86 -7.90 8.41 -40.69
N PRO A 87 -6.94 7.50 -40.57
CA PRO A 87 -6.80 6.77 -39.34
C PRO A 87 -6.54 7.83 -38.27
N VAL A 88 -7.43 7.95 -37.27
CA VAL A 88 -7.17 8.79 -36.09
C VAL A 88 -5.87 8.30 -35.50
N ASP A 89 -4.79 9.00 -35.75
CA ASP A 89 -3.48 8.70 -35.21
C ASP A 89 -3.48 9.18 -33.74
N LEU A 90 -4.06 8.36 -32.89
CA LEU A 90 -4.10 8.61 -31.43
C LEU A 90 -2.71 8.96 -30.89
N LEU A 91 -1.67 8.40 -31.51
CA LEU A 91 -0.29 8.73 -31.18
C LEU A 91 0.05 10.17 -31.55
N ALA A 92 -0.38 10.64 -32.77
CA ALA A 92 -0.15 12.03 -33.21
C ALA A 92 -0.97 13.02 -32.39
N GLU A 93 -2.21 12.71 -32.03
CA GLU A 93 -3.05 13.53 -31.15
C GLU A 93 -2.43 13.66 -29.76
N THR A 94 -2.01 12.55 -29.16
CA THR A 94 -1.35 12.55 -27.85
C THR A 94 -0.02 13.34 -27.89
N LYS A 95 0.77 13.20 -28.95
CA LYS A 95 1.99 14.00 -29.16
C LYS A 95 1.70 15.49 -29.25
N ALA A 96 0.62 15.86 -29.98
CA ALA A 96 0.20 17.26 -30.09
C ALA A 96 -0.25 17.80 -28.70
N GLU A 97 -0.99 17.03 -27.92
CA GLU A 97 -1.38 17.42 -26.55
C GLU A 97 -0.17 17.59 -25.64
N LEU A 98 0.79 16.67 -25.66
CA LEU A 98 2.06 16.80 -24.94
C LEU A 98 2.83 18.07 -25.33
N ALA A 99 2.90 18.37 -26.61
CA ALA A 99 3.53 19.61 -27.09
C ALA A 99 2.77 20.84 -26.60
N GLN A 100 1.44 20.83 -26.65
CA GLN A 100 0.61 21.92 -26.12
C GLN A 100 0.81 22.16 -24.63
N LEU A 101 0.87 21.11 -23.82
CA LEU A 101 1.14 21.22 -22.38
C LEU A 101 2.45 21.95 -22.08
N ARG A 102 3.45 21.80 -22.93
CA ARG A 102 4.77 22.44 -22.81
C ARG A 102 4.92 23.71 -23.65
N SER A 103 3.84 24.20 -24.24
CA SER A 103 3.91 25.38 -25.14
C SER A 103 4.89 25.20 -26.32
N GLY A 104 5.02 23.98 -26.84
CA GLY A 104 5.91 23.63 -27.93
C GLY A 104 7.36 23.29 -27.53
N GLU A 105 7.74 23.50 -26.29
CA GLU A 105 9.09 23.18 -25.81
C GLU A 105 9.31 21.66 -25.66
N PRO A 106 10.54 21.15 -25.87
CA PRO A 106 10.86 19.74 -25.62
C PRO A 106 10.75 19.41 -24.14
N PRO A 107 10.58 18.12 -23.77
CA PRO A 107 10.54 17.73 -22.36
C PRO A 107 11.88 18.01 -21.67
N THR A 108 11.82 18.68 -20.50
CA THR A 108 12.99 19.04 -19.69
C THR A 108 13.04 18.20 -18.43
N GLY A 109 13.55 17.18 -18.23
CA GLY A 109 13.52 16.36 -17.02
C GLY A 109 13.12 14.93 -17.34
N ARG A 110 12.82 14.18 -16.31
CA ARG A 110 12.56 12.73 -16.44
C ARG A 110 11.53 12.24 -15.44
N PHE A 111 11.01 11.06 -15.68
CA PHE A 111 10.32 10.27 -14.69
C PHE A 111 11.25 9.27 -14.01
N HIS A 112 11.06 9.07 -12.72
CA HIS A 112 11.52 7.88 -12.05
C HIS A 112 10.31 6.96 -11.86
N VAL A 113 10.32 5.79 -12.51
CA VAL A 113 9.17 4.88 -12.55
C VAL A 113 9.42 3.69 -11.64
N LEU A 114 8.49 3.46 -10.74
CA LEU A 114 8.49 2.30 -9.84
C LEU A 114 7.08 1.70 -9.84
N GLY A 115 6.92 0.48 -10.32
CA GLY A 115 5.66 -0.25 -10.18
C GLY A 115 5.27 -0.37 -8.72
N HIS A 116 4.02 -0.11 -8.39
CA HIS A 116 3.55 -0.10 -7.00
C HIS A 116 2.15 -0.70 -6.90
N ALA A 117 1.87 -1.30 -5.75
CA ALA A 117 0.53 -1.67 -5.32
C ALA A 117 0.35 -1.19 -3.88
N HIS A 118 -0.77 -0.56 -3.58
CA HIS A 118 -1.26 -0.37 -2.24
C HIS A 118 -2.33 -1.43 -1.95
N LEU A 119 -2.25 -2.08 -0.81
CA LEU A 119 -3.21 -3.09 -0.40
C LEU A 119 -3.66 -2.83 1.02
N ASP A 120 -4.91 -2.44 1.17
CA ASP A 120 -5.53 -2.30 2.47
C ASP A 120 -5.67 -3.65 3.17
N LEU A 121 -5.22 -3.70 4.43
CA LEU A 121 -5.32 -4.93 5.24
C LEU A 121 -6.75 -5.30 5.59
N ALA A 122 -7.64 -4.35 5.57
CA ALA A 122 -9.09 -4.45 5.66
C ALA A 122 -9.69 -3.09 5.36
N TRP A 123 -10.82 -3.03 4.70
CA TRP A 123 -11.58 -1.80 4.44
C TRP A 123 -13.02 -2.17 4.06
N LEU A 124 -13.34 -2.27 2.77
CA LEU A 124 -14.63 -2.76 2.25
C LEU A 124 -14.65 -4.29 2.12
N TRP A 125 -13.65 -4.95 2.65
CA TRP A 125 -13.47 -6.40 2.70
C TRP A 125 -12.80 -6.82 4.02
N PRO A 126 -13.02 -8.06 4.46
CA PRO A 126 -12.40 -8.60 5.67
C PRO A 126 -10.92 -8.96 5.46
N VAL A 127 -10.17 -9.07 6.55
CA VAL A 127 -8.74 -9.43 6.53
C VAL A 127 -8.46 -10.74 5.78
N ALA A 128 -9.40 -11.69 5.79
CA ALA A 128 -9.21 -12.97 5.09
C ALA A 128 -9.04 -12.79 3.57
N ASP A 129 -9.72 -11.82 2.98
CA ASP A 129 -9.65 -11.54 1.54
C ASP A 129 -8.33 -10.84 1.19
N THR A 130 -7.80 -10.02 2.11
CA THR A 130 -6.49 -9.40 1.96
C THR A 130 -5.38 -10.41 1.76
N TRP A 131 -5.42 -11.54 2.45
CA TRP A 131 -4.41 -12.59 2.27
C TRP A 131 -4.41 -13.16 0.86
N GLN A 132 -5.57 -13.34 0.28
CA GLN A 132 -5.71 -13.81 -1.09
C GLN A 132 -5.28 -12.73 -2.09
N ALA A 133 -5.67 -11.47 -1.85
CA ALA A 133 -5.23 -10.35 -2.66
C ALA A 133 -3.70 -10.22 -2.64
N ALA A 134 -3.05 -10.33 -1.47
CA ALA A 134 -1.61 -10.30 -1.34
C ALA A 134 -0.92 -11.41 -2.15
N GLU A 135 -1.42 -12.64 -2.08
CA GLU A 135 -0.89 -13.76 -2.88
C GLU A 135 -0.95 -13.45 -4.38
N ARG A 136 -2.07 -12.90 -4.88
CA ARG A 136 -2.24 -12.48 -6.28
C ARG A 136 -1.31 -11.34 -6.64
N THR A 137 -1.29 -10.27 -5.84
CA THR A 137 -0.44 -9.09 -6.06
C THR A 137 1.04 -9.48 -6.23
N PHE A 138 1.57 -10.27 -5.30
CA PHE A 138 2.98 -10.67 -5.36
C PHE A 138 3.26 -11.67 -6.49
N THR A 139 2.32 -12.56 -6.78
CA THR A 139 2.46 -13.49 -7.93
C THR A 139 2.48 -12.73 -9.25
N SER A 140 1.55 -11.79 -9.44
CA SER A 140 1.47 -10.95 -10.63
C SER A 140 2.72 -10.07 -10.79
N ALA A 141 3.14 -9.38 -9.72
CA ALA A 141 4.34 -8.55 -9.74
C ALA A 141 5.59 -9.35 -10.15
N LEU A 142 5.77 -10.55 -9.59
CA LEU A 142 6.91 -11.41 -9.93
C LEU A 142 6.86 -11.92 -11.38
N HIS A 143 5.67 -12.23 -11.92
CA HIS A 143 5.53 -12.57 -13.34
C HIS A 143 5.86 -11.40 -14.25
N LEU A 144 5.41 -10.20 -13.90
CA LEU A 144 5.71 -9.00 -14.69
C LEU A 144 7.21 -8.63 -14.63
N ILE A 145 7.86 -8.81 -13.49
CA ILE A 145 9.31 -8.64 -13.34
C ILE A 145 10.08 -9.61 -14.26
N GLU A 146 9.60 -10.83 -14.41
CA GLU A 146 10.19 -11.83 -15.31
C GLU A 146 10.00 -11.47 -16.80
N ARG A 147 8.86 -10.84 -17.14
CA ARG A 147 8.49 -10.45 -18.51
C ARG A 147 9.07 -9.10 -18.94
N PHE A 148 9.15 -8.12 -18.04
CA PHE A 148 9.58 -6.75 -18.31
C PHE A 148 10.89 -6.47 -17.58
N GLU A 149 12.00 -6.48 -18.31
CA GLU A 149 13.35 -6.32 -17.74
C GLU A 149 13.56 -4.98 -17.03
N GLU A 150 12.88 -3.92 -17.44
CA GLU A 150 12.96 -2.61 -16.82
C GLU A 150 12.13 -2.49 -15.54
N LEU A 151 11.13 -3.34 -15.31
CA LEU A 151 10.22 -3.19 -14.18
C LEU A 151 10.96 -3.37 -12.84
N HIS A 152 10.90 -2.37 -12.02
CA HIS A 152 11.15 -2.43 -10.58
C HIS A 152 9.81 -2.29 -9.87
N PHE A 153 9.59 -3.08 -8.84
CA PHE A 153 8.34 -3.09 -8.11
C PHE A 153 8.59 -2.87 -6.61
N GLY A 154 7.86 -1.91 -6.02
CA GLY A 154 7.94 -1.59 -4.60
C GLY A 154 6.63 -1.88 -3.89
N HIS A 155 6.70 -2.50 -2.70
CA HIS A 155 5.53 -2.76 -1.86
C HIS A 155 5.88 -2.66 -0.38
N SER A 156 4.95 -2.16 0.43
CA SER A 156 5.08 -1.94 1.87
C SER A 156 4.57 -3.12 2.71
N THR A 157 4.36 -2.88 4.00
CA THR A 157 3.60 -3.72 4.95
C THR A 157 4.25 -5.07 5.29
N PRO A 158 5.23 -5.07 6.22
CA PRO A 158 5.89 -6.28 6.72
C PRO A 158 4.94 -7.38 7.21
N ALA A 159 3.75 -7.03 7.72
CA ALA A 159 2.74 -8.00 8.12
C ALA A 159 2.28 -8.91 6.98
N LEU A 160 2.19 -8.39 5.74
CA LEU A 160 1.86 -9.20 4.56
C LEU A 160 2.98 -10.18 4.22
N TYR A 161 4.23 -9.73 4.29
CA TYR A 161 5.38 -10.60 4.04
C TYR A 161 5.51 -11.70 5.09
N ALA A 162 5.22 -11.38 6.36
CA ALA A 162 5.22 -12.38 7.43
C ALA A 162 4.15 -13.45 7.20
N TRP A 163 2.97 -13.05 6.75
CA TRP A 163 1.93 -14.00 6.38
C TRP A 163 2.35 -14.89 5.20
N LEU A 164 2.93 -14.32 4.15
CA LEU A 164 3.46 -15.09 3.00
C LEU A 164 4.55 -16.06 3.45
N GLN A 165 5.48 -15.64 4.28
CA GLN A 165 6.54 -16.50 4.81
C GLN A 165 5.97 -17.72 5.51
N GLN A 166 4.91 -17.54 6.29
CA GLN A 166 4.28 -18.61 7.05
C GLN A 166 3.39 -19.51 6.18
N HIS A 167 2.59 -18.93 5.27
CA HIS A 167 1.51 -19.63 4.59
C HIS A 167 1.78 -19.92 3.10
N ARG A 168 2.72 -19.22 2.50
CA ARG A 168 3.12 -19.34 1.08
C ARG A 168 4.64 -19.34 0.91
N PRO A 169 5.37 -20.24 1.58
CA PRO A 169 6.84 -20.19 1.63
C PRO A 169 7.51 -20.25 0.26
N ALA A 170 6.93 -20.94 -0.71
CA ALA A 170 7.46 -21.00 -2.07
C ALA A 170 7.37 -19.65 -2.79
N LEU A 171 6.25 -18.92 -2.63
CA LEU A 171 6.08 -17.57 -3.17
C LEU A 171 7.01 -16.58 -2.46
N PHE A 172 7.12 -16.69 -1.13
CA PHE A 172 8.03 -15.86 -0.35
C PHE A 172 9.50 -16.06 -0.78
N ALA A 173 9.93 -17.28 -1.05
CA ALA A 173 11.27 -17.56 -1.57
C ALA A 173 11.52 -16.98 -2.98
N ARG A 174 10.49 -16.94 -3.85
CA ARG A 174 10.58 -16.25 -5.15
C ARG A 174 10.75 -14.74 -4.94
N LEU A 175 9.98 -14.16 -4.01
CA LEU A 175 10.05 -12.75 -3.66
C LEU A 175 11.46 -12.40 -3.13
N GLN A 176 12.03 -13.19 -2.21
CA GLN A 176 13.39 -12.98 -1.72
C GLN A 176 14.44 -12.97 -2.84
N ARG A 177 14.31 -13.84 -3.85
CA ARG A 177 15.21 -13.82 -5.02
C ARG A 177 15.06 -12.53 -5.84
N ALA A 178 13.84 -12.04 -6.03
CA ALA A 178 13.60 -10.79 -6.75
C ALA A 178 14.16 -9.58 -5.97
N VAL A 179 14.08 -9.61 -4.63
CA VAL A 179 14.70 -8.60 -3.75
C VAL A 179 16.22 -8.63 -3.90
N ALA A 180 16.85 -9.80 -3.79
CA ALA A 180 18.29 -9.95 -3.94
C ALA A 180 18.80 -9.54 -5.34
N ALA A 181 17.94 -9.67 -6.37
CA ALA A 181 18.22 -9.20 -7.72
C ALA A 181 17.99 -7.68 -7.90
N GLY A 182 17.54 -6.96 -6.86
CA GLY A 182 17.24 -5.52 -6.90
C GLY A 182 16.02 -5.14 -7.74
N ARG A 183 15.16 -6.13 -8.09
CA ARG A 183 13.98 -5.92 -8.95
C ARG A 183 12.68 -5.75 -8.17
N PHE A 184 12.67 -6.21 -6.94
CA PHE A 184 11.60 -6.01 -5.98
C PHE A 184 12.16 -5.32 -4.75
N GLU A 185 11.53 -4.21 -4.34
CA GLU A 185 11.92 -3.45 -3.16
C GLU A 185 10.82 -3.58 -2.09
N PRO A 186 11.05 -4.33 -1.00
CA PRO A 186 10.23 -4.15 0.19
C PRO A 186 10.42 -2.73 0.71
N ILE A 187 9.46 -1.87 0.45
CA ILE A 187 9.46 -0.48 0.91
C ILE A 187 9.24 -0.51 2.42
N ASN A 188 10.34 -0.32 3.15
CA ASN A 188 10.35 -0.49 4.59
C ASN A 188 9.60 0.63 5.31
N GLY A 189 9.07 0.26 6.46
CA GLY A 189 8.35 1.16 7.31
C GLY A 189 7.85 0.46 8.57
N PRO A 190 6.74 0.92 9.11
CA PRO A 190 6.08 0.28 10.26
C PRO A 190 5.57 -1.12 9.88
N TRP A 191 5.23 -1.91 10.90
CA TRP A 191 4.68 -3.27 10.77
C TRP A 191 3.47 -3.32 9.85
N VAL A 192 2.57 -2.34 10.01
CA VAL A 192 1.46 -2.04 9.11
C VAL A 192 1.47 -0.54 8.79
N GLU A 193 0.79 -0.12 7.75
CA GLU A 193 0.51 1.30 7.47
C GLU A 193 -0.54 1.81 8.47
N SER A 194 -0.07 2.19 9.65
CA SER A 194 -0.92 2.48 10.80
C SER A 194 -1.54 3.88 10.74
N ASP A 195 -2.63 4.05 11.48
CA ASP A 195 -3.01 5.38 11.95
C ASP A 195 -1.83 6.04 12.69
N CYS A 196 -1.57 7.31 12.40
CA CYS A 196 -0.43 8.05 12.96
C CYS A 196 -0.85 9.24 13.84
N VAL A 197 -2.15 9.35 14.15
CA VAL A 197 -2.71 10.41 14.98
C VAL A 197 -3.25 9.86 16.31
N LEU A 198 -3.97 8.73 16.26
CA LEU A 198 -4.67 8.17 17.40
C LEU A 198 -3.81 7.22 18.24
N ILE A 199 -2.71 6.71 17.72
CA ILE A 199 -1.83 5.78 18.43
C ILE A 199 -0.85 6.49 19.36
N SER A 200 -0.37 5.79 20.39
CA SER A 200 0.66 6.32 21.28
C SER A 200 2.04 6.31 20.62
N SER A 201 2.95 7.15 21.12
CA SER A 201 4.35 7.12 20.67
C SER A 201 5.02 5.77 20.91
N SER A 202 4.62 5.02 21.96
CA SER A 202 5.10 3.67 22.21
C SER A 202 4.67 2.71 21.12
N SER A 203 3.40 2.77 20.70
CA SER A 203 2.89 1.95 19.59
C SER A 203 3.59 2.30 18.28
N LEU A 204 3.74 3.59 18.00
CA LEU A 204 4.42 4.04 16.78
C LEU A 204 5.87 3.56 16.76
N LEU A 205 6.58 3.61 17.90
CA LEU A 205 7.92 3.06 18.03
C LEU A 205 7.94 1.54 17.74
N ARG A 206 7.00 0.79 18.32
CA ARG A 206 6.89 -0.66 18.11
C ARG A 206 6.50 -1.02 16.67
N GLN A 207 5.70 -0.19 15.99
CA GLN A 207 5.42 -0.34 14.57
C GLN A 207 6.72 -0.38 13.77
N PHE A 208 7.61 0.58 13.95
CA PHE A 208 8.90 0.62 13.26
C PHE A 208 9.82 -0.53 13.70
N GLN A 209 9.96 -0.74 15.01
CA GLN A 209 10.85 -1.79 15.52
C GLN A 209 10.47 -3.17 14.98
N LEU A 210 9.19 -3.55 15.04
CA LEU A 210 8.73 -4.86 14.57
C LEU A 210 8.87 -5.00 13.06
N GLY A 211 8.49 -3.96 12.30
CA GLY A 211 8.66 -3.95 10.84
C GLY A 211 10.12 -4.07 10.43
N GLN A 212 11.02 -3.34 11.07
CA GLN A 212 12.45 -3.38 10.80
C GLN A 212 13.09 -4.71 11.22
N GLN A 213 12.71 -5.26 12.39
CA GLN A 213 13.21 -6.58 12.84
C GLN A 213 12.83 -7.68 11.86
N PHE A 214 11.57 -7.70 11.41
CA PHE A 214 11.13 -8.67 10.42
C PHE A 214 11.90 -8.51 9.09
N SER A 215 12.01 -7.28 8.60
CA SER A 215 12.68 -6.99 7.33
C SER A 215 14.18 -7.32 7.40
N ALA A 216 14.87 -7.01 8.50
CA ALA A 216 16.28 -7.36 8.68
C ALA A 216 16.51 -8.89 8.70
N ALA A 217 15.58 -9.65 9.28
CA ALA A 217 15.65 -11.11 9.30
C ALA A 217 15.34 -11.75 7.94
N SER A 218 14.46 -11.12 7.15
CA SER A 218 13.94 -11.69 5.91
C SER A 218 14.65 -11.19 4.65
N PHE A 219 15.19 -9.98 4.69
CA PHE A 219 15.83 -9.26 3.59
C PHE A 219 17.09 -8.53 4.10
N PRO A 220 18.17 -9.24 4.40
CA PRO A 220 19.34 -8.70 5.12
C PRO A 220 20.09 -7.61 4.35
N GLU A 221 19.90 -7.49 3.04
CA GLU A 221 20.54 -6.45 2.20
C GLU A 221 19.81 -5.10 2.29
N LEU A 222 18.62 -5.04 2.90
CA LEU A 222 17.83 -3.83 2.94
C LEU A 222 18.21 -2.93 4.13
N GLU A 223 18.39 -1.65 3.85
CA GLU A 223 18.49 -0.62 4.88
C GLU A 223 17.10 -0.13 5.32
N HIS A 224 16.98 0.17 6.61
CA HIS A 224 15.77 0.73 7.21
C HIS A 224 15.86 2.26 7.26
N TYR A 225 15.40 2.93 6.22
CA TYR A 225 15.57 4.37 6.07
C TYR A 225 14.27 5.14 5.85
N LEU A 226 13.15 4.45 5.68
CA LEU A 226 11.93 5.02 5.14
C LEU A 226 10.71 4.72 6.04
N ALA A 227 9.86 5.73 6.21
CA ALA A 227 8.48 5.61 6.65
C ALA A 227 7.57 5.80 5.42
N TRP A 228 7.10 4.71 4.84
CA TRP A 228 6.15 4.71 3.74
C TRP A 228 4.74 4.55 4.29
N LEU A 229 3.95 5.61 4.24
CA LEU A 229 2.59 5.70 4.78
C LEU A 229 1.71 6.43 3.76
N PRO A 230 1.40 5.79 2.63
CA PRO A 230 0.78 6.48 1.50
C PRO A 230 -0.62 6.97 1.83
N ASP A 231 -1.42 6.19 2.56
CA ASP A 231 -2.85 6.44 2.72
C ASP A 231 -3.33 6.77 4.16
N SER A 232 -2.45 6.82 5.16
CA SER A 232 -2.84 7.17 6.54
C SER A 232 -3.44 8.58 6.64
N PHE A 233 -4.43 8.76 7.53
CA PHE A 233 -5.31 9.94 7.57
C PHE A 233 -4.75 11.08 8.42
N GLY A 234 -3.57 11.55 8.06
CA GLY A 234 -2.84 12.59 8.78
C GLY A 234 -1.77 12.04 9.71
N PHE A 235 -0.87 12.92 10.17
CA PHE A 235 0.33 12.51 10.88
C PHE A 235 0.66 13.50 11.99
N ALA A 236 0.83 12.99 13.21
CA ALA A 236 1.17 13.80 14.37
C ALA A 236 2.58 14.43 14.26
N SER A 237 2.77 15.63 14.75
CA SER A 237 4.04 16.38 14.74
C SER A 237 5.18 15.66 15.49
N GLY A 238 4.89 14.65 16.28
CA GLY A 238 5.86 13.80 16.98
C GLY A 238 6.44 12.67 16.15
N LEU A 239 5.84 12.33 15.00
CA LEU A 239 6.29 11.20 14.16
C LEU A 239 7.77 11.31 13.77
N PRO A 240 8.32 12.47 13.35
CA PRO A 240 9.75 12.56 13.03
C PRO A 240 10.66 12.18 14.20
N ALA A 241 10.28 12.48 15.45
CA ALA A 241 11.10 12.10 16.61
C ALA A 241 11.16 10.58 16.78
N VAL A 242 10.02 9.91 16.68
CA VAL A 242 9.94 8.44 16.82
C VAL A 242 10.65 7.75 15.65
N ALA A 243 10.36 8.14 14.43
CA ALA A 243 10.94 7.53 13.23
C ALA A 243 12.47 7.69 13.20
N CYS A 244 13.00 8.89 13.48
CA CYS A 244 14.44 9.12 13.56
C CYS A 244 15.12 8.25 14.63
N SER A 245 14.45 7.97 15.76
CA SER A 245 15.00 7.12 16.82
C SER A 245 15.22 5.67 16.39
N THR A 246 14.61 5.26 15.28
CA THR A 246 14.74 3.95 14.67
C THR A 246 15.58 3.93 13.39
N GLY A 247 16.29 5.04 13.10
CA GLY A 247 17.15 5.17 11.94
C GLY A 247 16.48 5.60 10.65
N VAL A 248 15.18 5.89 10.69
CA VAL A 248 14.43 6.40 9.53
C VAL A 248 14.87 7.82 9.19
N ARG A 249 15.08 8.08 7.92
CA ARG A 249 15.54 9.37 7.37
C ARG A 249 14.51 10.01 6.43
N TRP A 250 13.68 9.20 5.80
CA TRP A 250 12.66 9.62 4.83
C TRP A 250 11.25 9.30 5.30
N PHE A 251 10.34 10.18 4.95
CA PHE A 251 8.89 9.98 5.09
C PHE A 251 8.22 10.21 3.75
N CYS A 252 7.35 9.30 3.33
CA CYS A 252 6.61 9.41 2.08
C CYS A 252 5.12 9.16 2.31
N THR A 253 4.29 10.02 1.72
CA THR A 253 2.83 9.86 1.65
C THR A 253 2.28 10.52 0.39
N HIS A 254 1.09 10.12 -0.06
CA HIS A 254 0.34 10.89 -1.05
C HIS A 254 -0.89 11.59 -0.44
N LYS A 255 -1.29 11.18 0.77
CA LYS A 255 -2.58 11.59 1.36
C LYS A 255 -2.72 13.08 1.56
N MET A 256 -1.65 13.82 1.79
CA MET A 256 -1.70 15.27 1.93
C MET A 256 -2.10 16.02 0.64
N ALA A 257 -2.02 15.36 -0.52
CA ALA A 257 -2.52 15.90 -1.78
C ALA A 257 -4.06 15.94 -1.87
N TRP A 258 -4.76 15.27 -0.94
CA TRP A 258 -6.23 15.25 -0.89
C TRP A 258 -6.84 16.49 -0.24
N ASN A 259 -6.05 17.30 0.46
CA ASN A 259 -6.52 18.57 1.02
C ASN A 259 -6.95 19.51 -0.11
N ALA A 260 -8.21 19.96 -0.08
CA ALA A 260 -8.80 20.80 -1.12
C ALA A 260 -9.03 22.25 -0.66
N THR A 261 -9.43 22.45 0.58
CA THR A 261 -9.67 23.78 1.15
C THR A 261 -8.37 24.45 1.62
N ASN A 262 -7.50 23.66 2.27
CA ASN A 262 -6.15 24.08 2.69
C ASN A 262 -5.10 23.16 2.08
N PRO A 263 -4.78 23.29 0.78
CA PRO A 263 -3.76 22.48 0.14
C PRO A 263 -2.45 22.55 0.92
N PHE A 264 -1.84 21.38 1.16
CA PHE A 264 -0.55 21.36 1.85
C PHE A 264 0.52 22.03 0.98
N PRO A 265 1.29 23.01 1.51
CA PRO A 265 2.08 23.91 0.67
C PRO A 265 3.35 23.32 0.10
N HIS A 266 3.79 22.16 0.58
CA HIS A 266 5.08 21.57 0.19
C HIS A 266 4.90 20.15 -0.34
N ARG A 267 5.62 19.83 -1.41
CA ARG A 267 5.70 18.45 -1.94
C ARG A 267 7.01 17.77 -1.56
N LEU A 268 8.07 18.54 -1.33
CA LEU A 268 9.37 18.07 -0.88
C LEU A 268 9.88 19.06 0.19
N PHE A 269 10.13 18.56 1.40
CA PHE A 269 10.44 19.41 2.55
C PHE A 269 11.19 18.67 3.65
N ARG A 270 11.69 19.39 4.64
CA ARG A 270 12.22 18.84 5.89
C ARG A 270 11.14 18.90 6.96
N TRP A 271 10.74 17.76 7.47
CA TRP A 271 9.75 17.68 8.53
C TRP A 271 10.42 17.54 9.88
N ARG A 272 10.31 18.59 10.73
CA ARG A 272 11.03 18.69 11.98
C ARG A 272 10.09 18.65 13.18
N SER A 273 10.35 17.72 14.10
CA SER A 273 9.67 17.63 15.39
C SER A 273 10.12 18.73 16.38
N ARG A 274 9.43 18.84 17.50
CA ARG A 274 9.77 19.81 18.56
C ARG A 274 11.16 19.58 19.18
N CYS A 275 11.61 18.33 19.28
CA CYS A 275 12.93 17.99 19.82
C CYS A 275 14.07 18.22 18.81
N GLY A 276 13.76 18.65 17.59
CA GLY A 276 14.75 18.93 16.53
C GLY A 276 15.03 17.77 15.59
N SER A 277 14.54 16.54 15.86
CA SER A 277 14.64 15.41 14.92
C SER A 277 13.96 15.75 13.60
N GLU A 278 14.58 15.37 12.50
CA GLU A 278 14.16 15.79 11.17
C GLU A 278 14.15 14.63 10.19
N LEU A 279 13.08 14.53 9.41
CA LEU A 279 12.96 13.64 8.25
C LEU A 279 12.95 14.47 6.96
N LEU A 280 13.51 13.94 5.90
CA LEU A 280 13.19 14.37 4.55
C LEU A 280 11.80 13.83 4.20
N ALA A 281 10.92 14.67 3.69
CA ALA A 281 9.52 14.32 3.46
C ALA A 281 9.12 14.57 2.02
N LEU A 282 8.44 13.59 1.45
CA LEU A 282 7.95 13.58 0.08
C LEU A 282 6.44 13.36 0.07
N ILE A 283 5.70 14.29 -0.54
CA ILE A 283 4.32 14.08 -0.97
C ILE A 283 4.36 13.60 -2.41
N ASN A 284 4.32 12.29 -2.60
CA ASN A 284 4.49 11.64 -3.90
C ASN A 284 3.24 11.72 -4.80
N ALA A 285 3.37 11.17 -6.01
CA ALA A 285 2.25 10.94 -6.91
C ALA A 285 1.14 10.12 -6.24
N PRO A 286 -0.10 10.24 -6.70
CA PRO A 286 -1.16 9.35 -6.27
C PRO A 286 -0.77 7.89 -6.48
N ILE A 287 -1.31 7.01 -5.65
CA ILE A 287 -1.40 5.58 -5.95
C ILE A 287 -2.59 5.36 -6.90
N GLY A 288 -2.58 4.28 -7.68
CA GLY A 288 -3.60 4.05 -8.70
C GLY A 288 -3.38 4.94 -9.94
N THR A 289 -2.18 4.89 -10.51
CA THR A 289 -1.82 5.59 -11.75
C THR A 289 -1.56 4.58 -12.87
N ASP A 290 -1.70 5.04 -14.09
CA ASP A 290 -1.50 4.24 -15.31
C ASP A 290 -0.28 4.70 -16.14
N GLY A 291 -0.24 4.31 -17.40
CA GLY A 291 0.79 4.71 -18.37
C GLY A 291 0.39 5.89 -19.25
N ASP A 292 -0.67 6.66 -18.92
CA ASP A 292 -1.09 7.82 -19.71
C ASP A 292 -0.01 8.92 -19.70
N PRO A 293 0.64 9.20 -20.84
CA PRO A 293 1.74 10.15 -20.91
C PRO A 293 1.29 11.59 -20.66
N VAL A 294 0.03 11.92 -20.92
CA VAL A 294 -0.53 13.27 -20.69
C VAL A 294 -0.72 13.51 -19.20
N ALA A 295 -1.30 12.54 -18.49
CA ALA A 295 -1.42 12.60 -17.03
C ALA A 295 -0.05 12.65 -16.35
N MET A 296 0.89 11.83 -16.82
CA MET A 296 2.28 11.83 -16.37
C MET A 296 2.91 13.23 -16.54
N GLU A 297 2.83 13.81 -17.74
CA GLU A 297 3.46 15.10 -18.04
C GLU A 297 2.83 16.25 -17.24
N ARG A 298 1.50 16.28 -17.06
CA ARG A 298 0.83 17.24 -16.18
C ARG A 298 1.35 17.16 -14.76
N TYR A 299 1.51 15.94 -14.25
CA TYR A 299 2.07 15.72 -12.91
C TYR A 299 3.53 16.20 -12.83
N ARG A 300 4.37 15.85 -13.81
CA ARG A 300 5.78 16.23 -13.84
C ARG A 300 5.96 17.76 -13.83
N LEU A 301 5.19 18.46 -14.66
CA LEU A 301 5.22 19.92 -14.71
C LEU A 301 4.78 20.56 -13.39
N ALA A 302 3.71 20.03 -12.78
CA ALA A 302 3.25 20.49 -11.46
C ALA A 302 4.28 20.19 -10.35
N TRP A 303 4.94 19.03 -10.41
CA TRP A 303 6.02 18.66 -9.51
C TRP A 303 7.22 19.60 -9.65
N GLN A 304 7.70 19.82 -10.87
CA GLN A 304 8.81 20.72 -11.15
C GLN A 304 8.51 22.15 -10.69
N GLY A 305 7.29 22.64 -10.96
CA GLY A 305 6.86 23.98 -10.51
C GLY A 305 6.82 24.13 -9.01
N ALA A 306 6.44 23.07 -8.27
CA ALA A 306 6.32 23.08 -6.82
C ALA A 306 7.65 22.86 -6.09
N THR A 307 8.59 22.13 -6.69
CA THR A 307 9.82 21.67 -6.01
C THR A 307 11.11 22.21 -6.61
N GLY A 308 11.07 22.66 -7.87
CA GLY A 308 12.26 22.97 -8.66
C GLY A 308 13.08 21.73 -9.07
N VAL A 309 12.55 20.53 -8.87
CA VAL A 309 13.20 19.26 -9.22
C VAL A 309 12.61 18.72 -10.52
N ASP A 310 13.44 18.36 -11.45
CA ASP A 310 13.07 17.93 -12.79
C ASP A 310 12.89 16.41 -12.94
N SER A 311 13.13 15.64 -11.88
CA SER A 311 12.85 14.21 -11.79
C SER A 311 11.60 13.95 -10.94
N ALA A 312 10.53 13.44 -11.54
CA ALA A 312 9.26 13.16 -10.87
C ALA A 312 9.07 11.66 -10.63
N LEU A 313 8.69 11.25 -9.41
CA LEU A 313 8.34 9.87 -9.10
C LEU A 313 6.97 9.53 -9.69
N TRP A 314 6.86 8.42 -10.41
CA TRP A 314 5.61 7.89 -10.94
C TRP A 314 5.42 6.43 -10.51
N LEU A 315 4.21 6.11 -10.04
CA LEU A 315 3.90 4.83 -9.38
C LEU A 315 2.78 4.10 -10.13
N PRO A 316 3.04 3.51 -11.32
CA PRO A 316 2.01 2.79 -12.05
C PRO A 316 1.50 1.59 -11.25
N GLY A 317 0.17 1.44 -11.21
CA GLY A 317 -0.54 0.38 -10.52
C GLY A 317 -2.03 0.70 -10.40
N VAL A 318 -2.86 -0.33 -10.23
CA VAL A 318 -4.33 -0.19 -10.24
C VAL A 318 -4.85 0.54 -8.99
N GLY A 319 -4.20 0.34 -7.83
CA GLY A 319 -4.57 1.11 -6.61
C GLY A 319 -4.70 0.30 -5.33
N ASP A 320 -5.68 0.65 -4.51
CA ASP A 320 -5.84 0.28 -3.11
C ASP A 320 -6.31 -1.16 -2.83
N HIS A 321 -6.77 -1.88 -3.84
CA HIS A 321 -7.17 -3.29 -3.75
C HIS A 321 -5.99 -4.27 -3.97
N GLY A 322 -4.75 -3.78 -3.97
CA GLY A 322 -3.55 -4.56 -4.18
C GLY A 322 -3.17 -4.76 -5.65
N GLY A 323 -3.87 -4.10 -6.57
CA GLY A 323 -3.51 -4.11 -7.99
C GLY A 323 -2.22 -3.35 -8.26
N GLY A 324 -1.19 -4.07 -8.71
CA GLY A 324 0.04 -3.48 -9.24
C GLY A 324 -0.14 -3.02 -10.69
N PRO A 325 0.94 -2.73 -11.41
CA PRO A 325 0.87 -2.40 -12.83
C PRO A 325 0.31 -3.58 -13.62
N SER A 326 -0.46 -3.28 -14.67
CA SER A 326 -0.86 -4.27 -15.67
C SER A 326 0.20 -4.37 -16.78
N ALA A 327 0.16 -5.48 -17.55
CA ALA A 327 1.02 -5.61 -18.72
C ALA A 327 0.78 -4.49 -19.73
N GLU A 328 -0.49 -4.07 -19.91
CA GLU A 328 -0.85 -2.96 -20.79
C GLU A 328 -0.21 -1.64 -20.35
N MET A 329 -0.25 -1.31 -19.06
CA MET A 329 0.43 -0.10 -18.53
C MET A 329 1.93 -0.13 -18.84
N LEU A 330 2.58 -1.27 -18.68
CA LEU A 330 4.01 -1.42 -18.95
C LEU A 330 4.34 -1.33 -20.44
N GLU A 331 3.48 -1.87 -21.30
CA GLU A 331 3.61 -1.74 -22.76
C GLU A 331 3.38 -0.29 -23.21
N GLN A 332 2.44 0.44 -22.61
CA GLN A 332 2.25 1.89 -22.83
C GLN A 332 3.49 2.69 -22.43
N LEU A 333 4.06 2.42 -21.24
CA LEU A 333 5.29 3.08 -20.80
C LEU A 333 6.45 2.81 -21.77
N ARG A 334 6.61 1.58 -22.27
CA ARG A 334 7.60 1.22 -23.29
C ARG A 334 7.38 1.98 -24.62
N LEU A 335 6.13 2.07 -25.07
CA LEU A 335 5.76 2.81 -26.28
C LEU A 335 6.20 4.28 -26.16
N TRP A 336 5.84 4.91 -25.05
CA TRP A 336 6.14 6.33 -24.82
C TRP A 336 7.61 6.60 -24.54
N GLN A 337 8.33 5.67 -23.94
CA GLN A 337 9.79 5.79 -23.77
C GLN A 337 10.54 5.90 -25.11
N GLN A 338 9.95 5.39 -26.19
CA GLN A 338 10.54 5.46 -27.54
C GLN A 338 10.17 6.75 -28.29
N GLN A 339 9.29 7.60 -27.75
CA GLN A 339 8.83 8.81 -28.38
C GLN A 339 9.61 10.04 -27.86
N ALA A 340 10.16 10.84 -28.79
CA ALA A 340 10.92 12.05 -28.43
C ALA A 340 10.05 13.13 -27.75
N GLU A 341 8.74 13.07 -27.96
CA GLU A 341 7.76 13.97 -27.37
C GLU A 341 7.44 13.65 -25.91
N ALA A 342 7.76 12.46 -25.43
CA ALA A 342 7.59 12.09 -24.02
C ALA A 342 8.87 12.37 -23.21
N ALA A 343 8.70 12.72 -21.93
CA ALA A 343 9.85 12.86 -21.05
C ALA A 343 10.51 11.48 -20.79
N PRO A 344 11.85 11.43 -20.75
CA PRO A 344 12.58 10.18 -20.50
C PRO A 344 12.14 9.48 -19.20
N GLN A 345 12.12 8.16 -19.23
CA GLN A 345 11.78 7.33 -18.08
C GLN A 345 13.02 6.60 -17.57
N HIS A 346 13.21 6.64 -16.25
CA HIS A 346 14.21 5.85 -15.55
C HIS A 346 13.47 4.89 -14.61
N HIS A 347 13.52 3.61 -14.89
CA HIS A 347 12.94 2.58 -14.05
C HIS A 347 13.95 2.18 -12.96
N GLY A 348 13.55 2.22 -11.70
CA GLY A 348 14.48 1.97 -10.60
C GLY A 348 13.80 1.90 -9.23
N SER A 349 14.60 1.64 -8.19
CA SER A 349 14.14 1.54 -6.81
C SER A 349 13.75 2.91 -6.24
N LEU A 350 12.81 2.91 -5.28
CA LEU A 350 12.47 4.12 -4.51
C LEU A 350 13.69 4.67 -3.77
N ARG A 351 14.50 3.77 -3.22
CA ARG A 351 15.75 4.14 -2.54
C ARG A 351 16.68 4.95 -3.43
N GLY A 352 16.86 4.52 -4.68
CA GLY A 352 17.68 5.25 -5.66
C GLY A 352 17.13 6.64 -5.92
N TYR A 353 15.82 6.76 -6.11
CA TYR A 353 15.17 8.06 -6.31
C TYR A 353 15.36 9.00 -5.10
N LEU A 354 15.13 8.51 -3.89
CA LEU A 354 15.28 9.32 -2.68
C LEU A 354 16.74 9.73 -2.45
N ALA A 355 17.70 8.88 -2.77
CA ALA A 355 19.13 9.21 -2.68
C ALA A 355 19.51 10.35 -3.64
N ASP A 356 18.93 10.40 -4.84
CA ASP A 356 19.13 11.51 -5.79
C ASP A 356 18.60 12.84 -5.24
N LEU A 357 17.62 12.82 -4.34
CA LEU A 357 17.05 14.01 -3.71
C LEU A 357 17.78 14.48 -2.45
N GLU A 358 18.53 13.61 -1.76
CA GLU A 358 19.23 13.96 -0.51
C GLU A 358 20.15 15.18 -0.62
N PRO A 359 20.91 15.39 -1.70
CA PRO A 359 21.77 16.57 -1.84
C PRO A 359 20.99 17.90 -1.81
N LEU A 360 19.71 17.88 -2.11
CA LEU A 360 18.84 19.07 -2.12
C LEU A 360 18.36 19.46 -0.71
N ALA A 361 18.54 18.62 0.30
CA ALA A 361 17.99 18.79 1.65
C ALA A 361 18.25 20.19 2.24
N HIS A 362 19.42 20.78 2.01
CA HIS A 362 19.80 22.08 2.54
C HIS A 362 18.97 23.25 1.99
N ARG A 363 18.31 23.06 0.83
CA ARG A 363 17.47 24.07 0.16
C ARG A 363 15.98 23.93 0.49
N LEU A 364 15.57 22.79 1.07
CA LEU A 364 14.18 22.48 1.28
C LEU A 364 13.57 23.28 2.43
N PRO A 365 12.30 23.69 2.32
CA PRO A 365 11.58 24.33 3.41
C PRO A 365 11.47 23.42 4.62
N VAL A 366 11.30 24.02 5.81
CA VAL A 366 11.14 23.27 7.06
C VAL A 366 9.70 23.39 7.54
N TRP A 367 9.03 22.26 7.68
CA TRP A 367 7.72 22.15 8.33
C TRP A 367 7.88 21.67 9.78
N ARG A 368 7.16 22.26 10.75
CA ARG A 368 7.33 22.00 12.19
C ARG A 368 6.04 21.63 12.92
N ASP A 369 4.99 21.34 12.20
CA ASP A 369 3.68 21.02 12.75
C ASP A 369 3.22 19.63 12.29
N GLU A 370 2.00 19.23 12.68
CA GLU A 370 1.35 18.04 12.15
C GLU A 370 1.12 18.15 10.64
N LEU A 371 0.94 17.01 9.98
CA LEU A 371 0.43 16.94 8.63
C LEU A 371 -1.07 16.63 8.72
N TYR A 372 -1.90 17.68 8.72
CA TYR A 372 -3.33 17.58 8.93
C TYR A 372 -4.07 17.22 7.64
N LEU A 373 -4.86 16.14 7.69
CA LEU A 373 -5.76 15.77 6.61
C LEU A 373 -7.14 16.39 6.84
N GLU A 374 -7.65 17.14 5.88
CA GLU A 374 -9.00 17.77 5.97
C GLU A 374 -10.11 16.74 5.86
N LEU A 375 -9.91 15.69 5.07
CA LEU A 375 -10.87 14.62 4.88
C LEU A 375 -10.82 13.62 6.04
N HIS A 376 -11.87 12.79 6.15
CA HIS A 376 -11.94 11.71 7.15
C HIS A 376 -11.94 12.18 8.62
N ARG A 377 -12.34 13.42 8.90
CA ARG A 377 -12.36 13.99 10.28
C ARG A 377 -13.16 13.16 11.28
N GLY A 378 -14.23 12.51 10.82
CA GLY A 378 -15.05 11.61 11.64
C GLY A 378 -14.32 10.39 12.18
N CYS A 379 -13.19 10.01 11.62
CA CYS A 379 -12.39 8.84 12.02
C CYS A 379 -11.94 8.93 13.49
N ALA A 380 -11.72 10.11 14.03
CA ALA A 380 -11.34 10.29 15.43
C ALA A 380 -12.42 9.84 16.42
N THR A 381 -13.68 9.82 16.02
CA THR A 381 -14.84 9.49 16.86
C THR A 381 -15.63 8.27 16.39
N SER A 382 -15.43 7.79 15.16
CA SER A 382 -16.04 6.56 14.64
C SER A 382 -15.54 5.36 15.43
N ARG A 383 -16.43 4.38 15.69
CA ARG A 383 -16.08 3.14 16.40
C ARG A 383 -15.30 3.39 17.70
N PRO A 384 -15.88 4.08 18.70
CA PRO A 384 -15.20 4.40 19.96
C PRO A 384 -14.81 3.16 20.76
N ASP A 385 -15.43 2.01 20.50
CA ASP A 385 -15.04 0.69 20.99
C ASP A 385 -13.60 0.35 20.60
N GLN A 386 -13.22 0.54 19.32
CA GLN A 386 -11.87 0.26 18.83
C GLN A 386 -10.82 1.19 19.49
N LYS A 387 -11.13 2.47 19.64
CA LYS A 387 -10.26 3.43 20.33
C LYS A 387 -10.03 3.04 21.79
N ARG A 388 -11.09 2.57 22.47
CA ARG A 388 -10.99 2.09 23.85
C ARG A 388 -10.16 0.81 23.96
N HIS A 389 -10.33 -0.14 23.03
CA HIS A 389 -9.51 -1.35 22.97
C HIS A 389 -8.04 -0.99 22.76
N ASN A 390 -7.75 -0.11 21.78
CA ASN A 390 -6.41 0.36 21.50
C ASN A 390 -5.76 0.97 22.76
N ARG A 391 -6.38 1.96 23.40
CA ARG A 391 -5.83 2.61 24.60
C ARG A 391 -5.62 1.64 25.76
N THR A 392 -6.56 0.71 25.96
CA THR A 392 -6.45 -0.28 27.02
C THR A 392 -5.27 -1.22 26.77
N LEU A 393 -5.11 -1.71 25.53
CA LEU A 393 -4.05 -2.67 25.22
C LEU A 393 -2.68 -1.99 25.17
N GLU A 394 -2.57 -0.78 24.63
CA GLU A 394 -1.35 0.04 24.68
C GLU A 394 -0.80 0.18 26.12
N ARG A 395 -1.70 0.47 27.06
CA ARG A 395 -1.34 0.57 28.48
C ARG A 395 -0.89 -0.78 29.06
N LEU A 396 -1.67 -1.83 28.84
CA LEU A 396 -1.40 -3.16 29.39
C LEU A 396 -0.09 -3.76 28.89
N LEU A 397 0.21 -3.61 27.60
CA LEU A 397 1.46 -4.12 27.03
C LEU A 397 2.68 -3.41 27.63
N ARG A 398 2.63 -2.07 27.77
CA ARG A 398 3.70 -1.32 28.45
C ARG A 398 3.84 -1.69 29.93
N GLU A 399 2.72 -1.87 30.64
CA GLU A 399 2.75 -2.33 32.02
C GLU A 399 3.38 -3.72 32.14
N ALA A 400 3.08 -4.62 31.20
CA ALA A 400 3.64 -5.97 31.17
C ALA A 400 5.16 -5.95 30.91
N GLU A 401 5.62 -5.17 29.91
CA GLU A 401 7.06 -5.00 29.64
C GLU A 401 7.81 -4.43 30.86
N LEU A 402 7.25 -3.39 31.46
CA LEU A 402 7.86 -2.77 32.64
C LEU A 402 7.93 -3.74 33.81
N ALA A 403 6.84 -4.52 34.05
CA ALA A 403 6.82 -5.52 35.10
C ALA A 403 7.85 -6.63 34.85
N GLN A 404 7.98 -7.13 33.63
CA GLN A 404 9.01 -8.11 33.26
C GLN A 404 10.42 -7.55 33.46
N ALA A 405 10.67 -6.31 33.06
CA ALA A 405 11.96 -5.66 33.25
C ALA A 405 12.31 -5.52 34.76
N LEU A 406 11.33 -5.15 35.60
CA LEU A 406 11.52 -5.06 37.07
C LEU A 406 11.77 -6.41 37.71
N ALA A 407 11.11 -7.46 37.19
CA ALA A 407 11.32 -8.84 37.65
C ALA A 407 12.62 -9.47 37.12
N GLY A 408 13.35 -8.81 36.21
CA GLY A 408 14.51 -9.40 35.55
C GLY A 408 14.15 -10.54 34.59
N GLU A 409 12.90 -10.61 34.13
CA GLU A 409 12.44 -11.59 33.17
C GLU A 409 12.73 -11.14 31.73
N PRO A 410 12.92 -12.08 30.78
CA PRO A 410 13.06 -11.73 29.38
C PRO A 410 11.77 -11.10 28.82
N GLU A 411 11.91 -10.17 27.90
CA GLU A 411 10.79 -9.54 27.20
C GLU A 411 10.07 -10.58 26.32
N THR A 412 8.82 -10.88 26.66
CA THR A 412 7.98 -11.85 25.93
C THR A 412 6.63 -11.26 25.50
N VAL A 413 6.45 -9.96 25.67
CA VAL A 413 5.21 -9.26 25.36
C VAL A 413 5.02 -9.16 23.84
N ASP A 414 3.89 -9.70 23.35
CA ASP A 414 3.57 -9.68 21.91
C ASP A 414 2.69 -8.46 21.55
N TRP A 415 3.27 -7.54 20.78
CA TRP A 415 2.60 -6.34 20.30
C TRP A 415 1.83 -6.55 18.99
N ARG A 416 2.01 -7.67 18.28
CA ARG A 416 1.53 -7.85 16.89
C ARG A 416 0.04 -7.63 16.74
N THR A 417 -0.77 -8.15 17.66
CA THR A 417 -2.24 -7.96 17.60
C THR A 417 -2.62 -6.48 17.71
N LEU A 418 -2.03 -5.75 18.66
CA LEU A 418 -2.28 -4.31 18.79
C LEU A 418 -1.87 -3.57 17.52
N LEU A 419 -0.64 -3.80 17.06
CA LEU A 419 -0.07 -3.10 15.92
C LEU A 419 -0.84 -3.37 14.63
N PHE A 420 -1.32 -4.60 14.42
CA PHE A 420 -2.16 -4.94 13.28
C PHE A 420 -3.49 -4.17 13.30
N GLN A 421 -4.15 -4.14 14.46
CA GLN A 421 -5.43 -3.44 14.63
C GLN A 421 -5.31 -1.90 14.57
N GLN A 422 -4.10 -1.36 14.55
CA GLN A 422 -3.82 0.05 14.33
C GLN A 422 -3.76 0.44 12.86
N PHE A 423 -4.01 -0.50 11.94
CA PHE A 423 -4.10 -0.21 10.51
C PHE A 423 -5.07 0.95 10.24
N HIS A 424 -4.75 1.78 9.22
CA HIS A 424 -5.40 3.08 9.02
C HIS A 424 -6.89 3.03 8.64
N ASP A 425 -7.44 1.86 8.33
CA ASP A 425 -8.89 1.66 8.16
C ASP A 425 -9.55 0.87 9.30
N ILE A 426 -8.76 0.18 10.14
CA ILE A 426 -9.32 -0.56 11.28
C ILE A 426 -9.49 0.39 12.47
N LEU A 427 -8.42 0.98 12.98
CA LEU A 427 -8.49 1.87 14.14
C LEU A 427 -9.36 3.10 13.91
N PRO A 428 -9.29 3.80 12.78
CA PRO A 428 -10.19 4.90 12.44
C PRO A 428 -11.67 4.51 12.36
N GLY A 429 -11.98 3.25 12.07
CA GLY A 429 -13.36 2.77 12.00
C GLY A 429 -14.01 2.93 10.64
N THR A 430 -13.23 2.93 9.57
CA THR A 430 -13.66 3.11 8.18
C THR A 430 -13.94 1.80 7.45
N SER A 431 -13.63 0.68 8.08
CA SER A 431 -13.92 -0.66 7.55
C SER A 431 -15.37 -1.08 7.72
N ILE A 432 -15.76 -2.14 7.00
CA ILE A 432 -17.07 -2.80 7.13
C ILE A 432 -17.25 -3.46 8.51
N PRO A 433 -18.49 -3.70 8.97
CA PRO A 433 -18.78 -4.27 10.29
C PRO A 433 -18.06 -5.58 10.59
N GLU A 434 -17.94 -6.46 9.60
CA GLU A 434 -17.33 -7.79 9.70
C GLU A 434 -15.88 -7.72 10.19
N VAL A 435 -15.14 -6.69 9.80
CA VAL A 435 -13.75 -6.46 10.24
C VAL A 435 -13.70 -6.28 11.75
N PHE A 436 -14.62 -5.52 12.32
CA PHE A 436 -14.68 -5.26 13.76
C PHE A 436 -15.18 -6.45 14.55
N GLU A 437 -16.10 -7.24 13.98
CA GLU A 437 -16.56 -8.50 14.58
C GLU A 437 -15.41 -9.52 14.67
N GLN A 438 -14.57 -9.58 13.64
CA GLN A 438 -13.37 -10.43 13.62
C GLN A 438 -12.25 -9.91 14.54
N ALA A 439 -12.14 -8.60 14.72
CA ALA A 439 -11.16 -7.99 15.62
C ALA A 439 -11.48 -8.20 17.10
N GLU A 440 -12.76 -8.27 17.49
CA GLU A 440 -13.18 -8.32 18.89
C GLU A 440 -12.59 -9.52 19.67
N PRO A 441 -12.62 -10.78 19.18
CA PRO A 441 -12.00 -11.89 19.88
C PRO A 441 -10.48 -11.73 19.99
N GLN A 442 -9.82 -11.11 19.02
CA GLN A 442 -8.38 -10.85 19.03
C GLN A 442 -8.03 -9.82 20.12
N TRP A 443 -8.78 -8.73 20.22
CA TRP A 443 -8.64 -7.74 21.28
C TRP A 443 -8.77 -8.39 22.67
N ARG A 444 -9.80 -9.25 22.87
CA ARG A 444 -10.02 -9.94 24.13
C ARG A 444 -8.89 -10.90 24.49
N ALA A 445 -8.38 -11.65 23.50
CA ALA A 445 -7.27 -12.58 23.70
C ALA A 445 -5.98 -11.84 24.06
N ALA A 446 -5.62 -10.78 23.31
CA ALA A 446 -4.43 -9.98 23.57
C ALA A 446 -4.48 -9.29 24.94
N ARG A 447 -5.64 -8.74 25.34
CA ARG A 447 -5.82 -8.15 26.68
C ARG A 447 -5.61 -9.17 27.79
N ARG A 448 -6.20 -10.37 27.65
CA ARG A 448 -6.01 -11.44 28.66
C ARG A 448 -4.55 -11.84 28.77
N SER A 449 -3.88 -12.02 27.64
CA SER A 449 -2.46 -12.37 27.61
C SER A 449 -1.60 -11.29 28.30
N ALA A 450 -1.80 -10.02 27.94
CA ALA A 450 -1.05 -8.90 28.53
C ALA A 450 -1.29 -8.77 30.05
N CYS A 451 -2.54 -8.94 30.53
CA CYS A 451 -2.83 -8.94 31.95
C CYS A 451 -2.10 -10.11 32.68
N LEU A 452 -2.18 -11.32 32.13
CA LEU A 452 -1.53 -12.49 32.74
C LEU A 452 -0.01 -12.32 32.79
N GLN A 453 0.61 -11.81 31.73
CA GLN A 453 2.05 -11.57 31.73
C GLN A 453 2.45 -10.51 32.76
N ARG A 454 1.73 -9.38 32.76
CA ARG A 454 1.95 -8.31 33.75
C ARG A 454 1.82 -8.83 35.19
N ASP A 455 0.70 -9.49 35.49
CA ASP A 455 0.39 -9.92 36.87
C ASP A 455 1.37 -10.98 37.34
N ARG A 456 1.79 -11.91 36.48
CA ARG A 456 2.84 -12.89 36.76
C ARG A 456 4.18 -12.22 37.05
N ALA A 457 4.60 -11.27 36.21
CA ALA A 457 5.86 -10.56 36.41
C ALA A 457 5.83 -9.70 37.68
N LEU A 458 4.71 -9.03 37.98
CA LEU A 458 4.53 -8.32 39.25
C LEU A 458 4.62 -9.25 40.45
N GLN A 459 4.00 -10.41 40.37
CA GLN A 459 4.08 -11.41 41.45
C GLN A 459 5.52 -11.92 41.64
N ALA A 460 6.25 -12.15 40.53
CA ALA A 460 7.65 -12.54 40.60
C ALA A 460 8.54 -11.46 41.23
N TRP A 461 8.28 -10.19 40.90
CA TRP A 461 9.04 -9.04 41.40
C TRP A 461 8.73 -8.72 42.88
N LEU A 462 7.44 -8.71 43.26
CA LEU A 462 6.98 -8.30 44.59
C LEU A 462 6.99 -9.44 45.62
N GLY A 463 7.09 -10.67 45.12
CA GLY A 463 6.94 -11.89 45.96
C GLY A 463 5.47 -12.28 46.17
N ALA A 464 5.23 -13.53 46.57
CA ALA A 464 3.95 -13.93 47.08
C ALA A 464 3.85 -13.33 48.52
N GLY A 465 2.91 -12.41 48.75
CA GLY A 465 2.70 -11.86 50.07
C GLY A 465 2.40 -13.02 51.04
N ASP A 466 3.16 -13.10 52.10
CA ASP A 466 2.89 -14.04 53.19
C ASP A 466 1.55 -13.64 53.83
N GLY A 467 0.49 -14.34 53.43
CA GLY A 467 -0.89 -14.06 53.80
C GLY A 467 -1.17 -14.43 55.28
N GLU A 468 -0.47 -13.82 56.23
CA GLU A 468 -0.72 -13.97 57.67
C GLU A 468 -1.50 -12.83 58.32
N ASP A 469 -2.16 -11.95 57.58
CA ASP A 469 -3.09 -11.01 58.24
C ASP A 469 -4.53 -11.23 57.76
N GLY A 470 -5.27 -11.81 58.67
CA GLY A 470 -6.61 -12.33 58.61
C GLY A 470 -7.67 -11.43 57.98
N CYS A 471 -7.88 -11.59 56.72
CA CYS A 471 -9.14 -11.31 56.08
C CYS A 471 -9.72 -12.60 55.51
N VAL A 472 -10.67 -13.17 56.25
CA VAL A 472 -11.49 -14.29 55.82
C VAL A 472 -12.43 -13.78 54.72
N GLY A 473 -12.00 -13.93 53.49
CA GLY A 473 -12.80 -13.80 52.28
C GLY A 473 -12.49 -14.98 51.39
N VAL A 474 -13.49 -15.72 50.97
CA VAL A 474 -13.36 -16.80 49.99
C VAL A 474 -12.90 -16.20 48.67
N GLY A 475 -11.61 -16.24 48.45
CA GLY A 475 -10.93 -15.73 47.24
C GLY A 475 -9.45 -15.77 47.50
N VAL A 476 -8.71 -16.31 46.58
CA VAL A 476 -7.25 -16.35 46.53
C VAL A 476 -6.68 -15.09 47.18
N GLY A 477 -5.89 -15.24 48.23
CA GLY A 477 -5.32 -14.13 49.00
C GLY A 477 -4.42 -13.29 48.09
N VAL A 478 -4.93 -12.16 47.62
CA VAL A 478 -4.17 -11.16 46.93
C VAL A 478 -3.75 -10.14 47.97
N GLY A 479 -2.50 -10.17 48.40
CA GLY A 479 -1.88 -9.05 49.08
C GLY A 479 -1.94 -7.82 48.14
N TRP A 480 -2.49 -6.71 48.65
CA TRP A 480 -2.56 -5.47 47.85
C TRP A 480 -1.18 -4.84 47.83
N TRP A 481 -0.47 -5.05 46.69
CA TRP A 481 0.71 -4.25 46.37
C TRP A 481 0.28 -3.12 45.46
N VAL A 482 0.53 -1.89 45.84
CA VAL A 482 0.30 -0.74 44.99
C VAL A 482 1.60 -0.41 44.28
N ALA A 483 1.79 -0.95 43.09
CA ALA A 483 2.84 -0.51 42.18
C ALA A 483 2.26 0.52 41.21
N GLN A 484 2.74 1.75 41.26
CA GLN A 484 2.40 2.76 40.28
C GLN A 484 3.35 2.64 39.09
N LEU A 485 2.89 1.99 38.03
CA LEU A 485 3.65 1.77 36.79
C LEU A 485 3.49 2.89 35.76
N GLN A 486 2.84 4.01 36.12
CA GLN A 486 2.73 5.17 35.23
C GLN A 486 3.80 6.22 35.57
N PRO A 487 4.43 6.85 34.59
CA PRO A 487 5.27 8.01 34.85
C PRO A 487 4.42 9.13 35.48
N LEU A 488 4.98 9.79 36.48
CA LEU A 488 4.43 11.00 37.10
C LEU A 488 4.27 12.12 36.05
#